data_2756289baf158cb87c7e8fef0c49b487
#
_entry.id   2756289baf158cb87c7e8fef0c49b487
#
_cell.length_a   1.000
_cell.length_b   1.000
_cell.length_c   1.000
_cell.angle_alpha   90.00
_cell.angle_beta   90.00
_cell.angle_gamma   90.00
#
_symmetry.space_group_name_H-M   'P 1'
#
loop_
_entity.id
_entity.type
_entity.pdbx_description
1 polymer ?
#
loop_
_entity_poly.entity_id
_entity_poly.type
_entity_poly.pdbx_seq_one_letter_code
_entity_poly.pdbx_strand_id
1 'polypeptide(L)'
;MQKLEEELRKYSMSDAYPFHMPGHKRNAASVDDYLKTACKLDITETDGFDNLHSPEGILLKEMQFAANLYKTKETFFSVNGSTGAILAAVSAAAPKGGKILINRSCHISVYHAAALRELDLEYTENVPFNKNLDDSGKNAGPLHAVVITSPTYEGYVRDVRMWAEYAHKRGAVLIVDEAHGAHFSMHPFFPESAARCGADLVIQSLHKTLPALTQTALLHNVSGRVDGKRLQHFLDIYETSSPSYLLMASITSCLHAAAESGSAFFDAYAARLKSFYDVMEEQLQCLYLVPAGFAGGAPSDPFIGRDPGKLLVRTPLPCTGTTLYERLRDEFQLPGEMKGPDYVLLMTSPADTDEGFERLKAALIAIDRDLRSEKWCRHAGTDEKHTADVIFPIPPDRIPLGAAAEGSVEYVPLYEAEGRTAGDYLIVYPPDCPLIIPGEVCTKELLRCITEQLEKHMNILGIRMQNSVPFIPVLC
;
A
#
# COMPACT_ATOMS: atom_id res chain seq x y z
N MET A 1 -19.02 23.89 -8.97
CA MET A 1 -19.31 22.51 -9.39
C MET A 1 -20.22 21.91 -8.35
N GLN A 2 -21.25 21.15 -8.75
CA GLN A 2 -22.18 20.50 -7.82
C GLN A 2 -21.47 19.27 -7.24
N LYS A 3 -21.26 19.26 -5.92
CA LYS A 3 -20.50 18.20 -5.24
C LYS A 3 -21.41 17.03 -4.86
N LEU A 4 -20.91 15.80 -4.95
CA LEU A 4 -21.68 14.58 -4.63
C LEU A 4 -22.23 14.61 -3.21
N GLU A 5 -21.43 14.99 -2.22
CA GLU A 5 -21.86 15.06 -0.82
C GLU A 5 -22.98 16.09 -0.58
N GLU A 6 -23.01 17.19 -1.33
CA GLU A 6 -24.07 18.19 -1.24
C GLU A 6 -25.40 17.63 -1.78
N GLU A 7 -25.36 16.89 -2.88
CA GLU A 7 -26.55 16.28 -3.48
C GLU A 7 -27.10 15.15 -2.60
N LEU A 8 -26.23 14.32 -2.02
CA LEU A 8 -26.64 13.30 -1.03
C LEU A 8 -27.34 13.95 0.18
N ARG A 9 -26.81 15.07 0.69
CA ARG A 9 -27.44 15.82 1.79
C ARG A 9 -28.80 16.37 1.40
N LYS A 10 -28.94 16.98 0.21
CA LYS A 10 -30.22 17.48 -0.30
C LYS A 10 -31.24 16.33 -0.43
N TYR A 11 -30.81 15.21 -1.03
CA TYR A 11 -31.66 14.04 -1.15
C TYR A 11 -32.07 13.47 0.21
N SER A 12 -31.18 13.43 1.17
CA SER A 12 -31.46 12.94 2.54
C SER A 12 -32.52 13.76 3.27
N MET A 13 -32.66 15.05 2.93
CA MET A 13 -33.65 16.00 3.51
C MET A 13 -34.92 16.11 2.68
N SER A 14 -35.01 15.42 1.54
CA SER A 14 -36.20 15.46 0.68
C SER A 14 -37.35 14.58 1.23
N ASP A 15 -38.60 14.86 0.79
CA ASP A 15 -39.78 14.06 1.10
C ASP A 15 -39.87 12.75 0.28
N ALA A 16 -38.89 12.47 -0.58
CA ALA A 16 -38.89 11.27 -1.40
C ALA A 16 -38.79 10.02 -0.51
N TYR A 17 -39.82 9.14 -0.61
CA TYR A 17 -39.81 7.86 0.07
C TYR A 17 -39.16 6.78 -0.84
N PRO A 18 -38.08 6.10 -0.43
CA PRO A 18 -37.33 5.22 -1.31
C PRO A 18 -37.94 3.83 -1.42
N PHE A 19 -38.73 3.54 -2.46
CA PHE A 19 -39.15 2.19 -2.79
C PHE A 19 -38.07 1.36 -3.50
N HIS A 20 -36.91 1.96 -3.73
CA HIS A 20 -35.70 1.33 -4.25
C HIS A 20 -34.76 0.84 -3.12
N MET A 21 -33.66 0.16 -3.44
CA MET A 21 -32.55 -0.14 -2.50
C MET A 21 -31.89 1.14 -1.99
N PRO A 22 -31.22 1.15 -0.82
CA PRO A 22 -31.00 0.01 0.11
C PRO A 22 -32.23 -0.37 0.94
N GLY A 23 -32.17 -1.58 1.54
CA GLY A 23 -33.29 -2.17 2.29
C GLY A 23 -33.69 -1.44 3.56
N HIS A 24 -32.82 -0.60 4.16
CA HIS A 24 -33.11 0.24 5.32
C HIS A 24 -34.06 1.41 4.99
N LYS A 25 -34.32 1.71 3.71
CA LYS A 25 -35.29 2.72 3.26
C LYS A 25 -35.09 4.12 3.86
N ARG A 26 -33.85 4.49 4.20
CA ARG A 26 -33.49 5.72 4.94
C ARG A 26 -34.24 5.86 6.30
N ASN A 27 -34.80 4.77 6.78
CA ASN A 27 -35.50 4.72 8.06
C ASN A 27 -34.52 4.59 9.22
N ALA A 28 -34.14 5.70 9.81
CA ALA A 28 -33.18 5.74 10.93
C ALA A 28 -33.62 4.93 12.16
N ALA A 29 -34.93 4.57 12.26
CA ALA A 29 -35.41 3.71 13.36
C ALA A 29 -35.16 2.21 13.10
N SER A 30 -34.80 1.83 11.89
CA SER A 30 -34.53 0.44 11.51
C SER A 30 -33.08 0.02 11.68
N VAL A 31 -32.20 0.93 12.11
CA VAL A 31 -30.77 0.72 12.27
C VAL A 31 -30.29 1.20 13.63
N ASP A 32 -29.14 0.69 14.07
CA ASP A 32 -28.51 1.13 15.33
C ASP A 32 -28.10 2.61 15.30
N ASP A 33 -28.00 3.23 16.47
CA ASP A 33 -27.79 4.66 16.62
C ASP A 33 -26.56 5.19 15.84
N TYR A 34 -25.47 4.44 15.82
CA TYR A 34 -24.24 4.84 15.12
C TYR A 34 -24.38 4.84 13.59
N LEU A 35 -25.36 4.13 13.04
CA LEU A 35 -25.62 4.05 11.58
C LEU A 35 -26.66 5.07 11.11
N LYS A 36 -27.36 5.75 11.99
CA LYS A 36 -28.50 6.64 11.63
C LYS A 36 -28.15 7.71 10.62
N THR A 37 -26.98 8.34 10.76
CA THR A 37 -26.53 9.38 9.83
C THR A 37 -26.13 8.76 8.47
N ALA A 38 -25.38 7.65 8.49
CA ALA A 38 -24.97 6.95 7.30
C ALA A 38 -26.21 6.46 6.50
N CYS A 39 -27.16 5.82 7.17
CA CYS A 39 -28.42 5.32 6.58
C CYS A 39 -29.20 6.41 5.81
N LYS A 40 -29.19 7.66 6.26
CA LYS A 40 -29.85 8.77 5.55
C LYS A 40 -29.18 9.17 4.24
N LEU A 41 -27.86 8.98 4.15
CA LEU A 41 -27.03 9.37 3.01
C LEU A 41 -26.75 8.20 2.07
N ASP A 42 -27.01 6.97 2.52
CA ASP A 42 -26.74 5.76 1.74
C ASP A 42 -27.84 5.52 0.71
N ILE A 43 -27.41 5.43 -0.53
CA ILE A 43 -28.27 5.21 -1.71
C ILE A 43 -27.61 4.22 -2.66
N THR A 44 -28.33 3.83 -3.70
CA THR A 44 -27.78 3.17 -4.90
C THR A 44 -27.90 4.10 -6.12
N GLU A 45 -27.74 3.56 -7.31
CA GLU A 45 -27.85 4.25 -8.60
C GLU A 45 -29.32 4.67 -8.85
N THR A 46 -29.74 5.79 -8.25
CA THR A 46 -31.06 6.36 -8.44
C THR A 46 -31.02 7.56 -9.38
N ASP A 47 -32.16 7.93 -9.96
CA ASP A 47 -32.30 9.08 -10.85
C ASP A 47 -31.71 10.35 -10.18
N GLY A 48 -30.85 11.04 -10.94
CA GLY A 48 -30.11 12.22 -10.45
C GLY A 48 -28.76 11.92 -9.79
N PHE A 49 -28.49 10.64 -9.51
CA PHE A 49 -27.19 10.15 -9.07
C PHE A 49 -26.62 9.19 -10.12
N ASP A 50 -25.39 9.32 -10.42
CA ASP A 50 -24.68 8.63 -11.48
C ASP A 50 -24.42 7.15 -11.16
N ASN A 51 -23.89 6.39 -12.12
CA ASN A 51 -23.46 5.00 -11.94
C ASN A 51 -21.94 4.90 -12.07
N LEU A 52 -21.25 4.31 -11.06
CA LEU A 52 -19.80 4.17 -11.07
C LEU A 52 -19.28 3.35 -12.26
N HIS A 53 -20.06 2.36 -12.71
CA HIS A 53 -19.72 1.49 -13.84
C HIS A 53 -19.93 2.16 -15.22
N SER A 54 -20.73 3.23 -15.28
CA SER A 54 -20.96 4.03 -16.49
C SER A 54 -21.16 5.50 -16.14
N PRO A 55 -20.11 6.17 -15.65
CA PRO A 55 -20.22 7.54 -15.15
C PRO A 55 -20.45 8.53 -16.30
N GLU A 56 -21.55 9.26 -16.26
CA GLU A 56 -21.95 10.26 -17.26
C GLU A 56 -22.26 11.63 -16.64
N GLY A 57 -22.56 11.65 -15.34
CA GLY A 57 -23.05 12.81 -14.61
C GLY A 57 -22.10 13.35 -13.56
N ILE A 58 -22.51 13.25 -12.30
CA ILE A 58 -21.79 13.82 -11.16
C ILE A 58 -20.48 13.07 -10.88
N LEU A 59 -20.49 11.74 -10.97
CA LEU A 59 -19.29 10.92 -10.73
C LEU A 59 -18.24 11.16 -11.81
N LEU A 60 -18.64 11.28 -13.08
CA LEU A 60 -17.72 11.62 -14.17
C LEU A 60 -17.04 12.98 -13.92
N LYS A 61 -17.79 13.99 -13.46
CA LYS A 61 -17.23 15.30 -13.14
C LYS A 61 -16.25 15.25 -11.97
N GLU A 62 -16.56 14.47 -10.94
CA GLU A 62 -15.68 14.28 -9.80
C GLU A 62 -14.40 13.49 -10.16
N MET A 63 -14.51 12.48 -11.03
CA MET A 63 -13.35 11.78 -11.59
C MET A 63 -12.48 12.72 -12.46
N GLN A 64 -13.08 13.60 -13.25
CA GLN A 64 -12.36 14.63 -14.00
C GLN A 64 -11.70 15.65 -13.07
N PHE A 65 -12.36 16.02 -11.97
CA PHE A 65 -11.76 16.88 -10.96
C PHE A 65 -10.53 16.20 -10.32
N ALA A 66 -10.63 14.93 -9.95
CA ALA A 66 -9.51 14.14 -9.45
C ALA A 66 -8.36 14.05 -10.46
N ALA A 67 -8.66 13.79 -11.73
CA ALA A 67 -7.67 13.74 -12.81
C ALA A 67 -6.93 15.09 -12.97
N ASN A 68 -7.64 16.20 -12.88
CA ASN A 68 -7.05 17.54 -12.95
C ASN A 68 -6.15 17.83 -11.72
N LEU A 69 -6.58 17.43 -10.52
CA LEU A 69 -5.83 17.61 -9.28
C LEU A 69 -4.50 16.86 -9.32
N TYR A 70 -4.51 15.59 -9.72
CA TYR A 70 -3.31 14.76 -9.84
C TYR A 70 -2.55 14.92 -11.16
N LYS A 71 -3.10 15.71 -12.12
CA LYS A 71 -2.53 15.93 -13.47
C LYS A 71 -2.37 14.63 -14.26
N THR A 72 -3.40 13.83 -14.25
CA THR A 72 -3.50 12.57 -15.00
C THR A 72 -4.47 12.71 -16.17
N LYS A 73 -4.39 11.80 -17.14
CA LYS A 73 -5.29 11.79 -18.29
C LYS A 73 -6.72 11.42 -17.89
N GLU A 74 -6.83 10.40 -17.03
CA GLU A 74 -8.08 9.89 -16.50
C GLU A 74 -7.85 9.40 -15.06
N THR A 75 -8.87 9.48 -14.23
CA THR A 75 -8.83 8.92 -12.86
C THR A 75 -10.14 8.20 -12.59
N PHE A 76 -10.05 6.98 -12.11
CA PHE A 76 -11.16 6.12 -11.74
C PHE A 76 -11.23 6.01 -10.22
N PHE A 77 -12.45 6.03 -9.67
CA PHE A 77 -12.67 5.73 -8.26
C PHE A 77 -12.75 4.21 -8.05
N SER A 78 -12.22 3.75 -6.93
CA SER A 78 -12.40 2.38 -6.48
C SER A 78 -12.91 2.40 -5.04
N VAL A 79 -14.00 1.67 -4.79
CA VAL A 79 -14.56 1.44 -3.46
C VAL A 79 -14.26 0.01 -2.95
N ASN A 80 -13.49 -0.76 -3.71
CA ASN A 80 -12.87 -2.03 -3.29
C ASN A 80 -11.38 -1.86 -2.96
N GLY A 81 -10.97 -0.65 -2.59
CA GLY A 81 -9.61 -0.31 -2.19
C GLY A 81 -8.61 -0.38 -3.34
N SER A 82 -7.34 -0.20 -3.00
CA SER A 82 -6.25 -0.40 -3.96
C SER A 82 -6.19 -1.84 -4.45
N THR A 83 -6.70 -2.81 -3.68
CA THR A 83 -6.76 -4.22 -4.11
C THR A 83 -7.52 -4.36 -5.41
N GLY A 84 -8.77 -3.86 -5.49
CA GLY A 84 -9.56 -3.86 -6.73
C GLY A 84 -8.88 -3.10 -7.86
N ALA A 85 -8.33 -1.93 -7.56
CA ALA A 85 -7.62 -1.09 -8.52
C ALA A 85 -6.35 -1.77 -9.08
N ILE A 86 -5.56 -2.46 -8.26
CA ILE A 86 -4.38 -3.23 -8.69
C ILE A 86 -4.79 -4.41 -9.58
N LEU A 87 -5.82 -5.17 -9.18
CA LEU A 87 -6.34 -6.26 -10.00
C LEU A 87 -6.76 -5.76 -11.40
N ALA A 88 -7.46 -4.63 -11.46
CA ALA A 88 -7.89 -4.02 -12.71
C ALA A 88 -6.71 -3.49 -13.54
N ALA A 89 -5.77 -2.78 -12.92
CA ALA A 89 -4.60 -2.22 -13.60
C ALA A 89 -3.73 -3.31 -14.25
N VAL A 90 -3.37 -4.35 -13.49
CA VAL A 90 -2.55 -5.47 -13.99
C VAL A 90 -3.29 -6.24 -15.08
N SER A 91 -4.59 -6.50 -14.89
CA SER A 91 -5.41 -7.21 -15.89
C SER A 91 -5.58 -6.43 -17.20
N ALA A 92 -5.65 -5.10 -17.11
CA ALA A 92 -5.76 -4.25 -18.28
C ALA A 92 -4.41 -4.12 -19.02
N ALA A 93 -3.30 -4.07 -18.31
CA ALA A 93 -1.97 -3.89 -18.87
C ALA A 93 -1.40 -5.16 -19.53
N ALA A 94 -1.73 -6.35 -19.00
CA ALA A 94 -1.21 -7.61 -19.50
C ALA A 94 -2.30 -8.53 -20.06
N PRO A 95 -2.10 -9.19 -21.22
CA PRO A 95 -3.01 -10.23 -21.70
C PRO A 95 -2.91 -11.47 -20.80
N LYS A 96 -3.92 -12.33 -20.84
CA LYS A 96 -3.85 -13.65 -20.16
C LYS A 96 -2.63 -14.44 -20.67
N GLY A 97 -1.85 -15.03 -19.76
CA GLY A 97 -0.60 -15.71 -20.07
C GLY A 97 0.56 -14.79 -20.43
N GLY A 98 0.38 -13.47 -20.30
CA GLY A 98 1.45 -12.50 -20.55
C GLY A 98 2.51 -12.49 -19.47
N LYS A 99 3.64 -11.80 -19.75
CA LYS A 99 4.77 -11.68 -18.82
C LYS A 99 4.76 -10.32 -18.14
N ILE A 100 4.99 -10.30 -16.83
CA ILE A 100 5.18 -9.08 -16.04
C ILE A 100 6.42 -9.16 -15.15
N LEU A 101 7.04 -8.01 -14.90
CA LEU A 101 8.15 -7.84 -13.97
C LEU A 101 7.63 -7.16 -12.71
N ILE A 102 7.86 -7.73 -11.54
CA ILE A 102 7.34 -7.22 -10.26
C ILE A 102 8.44 -7.13 -9.20
N ASN A 103 8.29 -6.26 -8.20
CA ASN A 103 9.08 -6.37 -6.98
C ASN A 103 8.68 -7.62 -6.20
N ARG A 104 9.66 -8.32 -5.63
CA ARG A 104 9.36 -9.46 -4.75
C ARG A 104 8.51 -9.05 -3.54
N SER A 105 8.77 -7.88 -2.99
CA SER A 105 8.07 -7.30 -1.84
C SER A 105 6.76 -6.56 -2.18
N CYS A 106 6.20 -6.72 -3.39
CA CYS A 106 4.92 -6.10 -3.71
C CYS A 106 3.76 -6.71 -2.89
N HIS A 107 2.70 -5.93 -2.75
CA HIS A 107 1.48 -6.37 -2.05
C HIS A 107 0.87 -7.61 -2.72
N ILE A 108 0.30 -8.51 -1.92
CA ILE A 108 -0.27 -9.79 -2.38
C ILE A 108 -1.28 -9.63 -3.53
N SER A 109 -1.99 -8.51 -3.64
CA SER A 109 -2.93 -8.26 -4.74
C SER A 109 -2.30 -8.30 -6.13
N VAL A 110 -1.01 -7.99 -6.26
CA VAL A 110 -0.28 -8.13 -7.53
C VAL A 110 -0.13 -9.61 -7.90
N TYR A 111 0.19 -10.45 -6.92
CA TYR A 111 0.26 -11.91 -7.10
C TYR A 111 -1.12 -12.51 -7.40
N HIS A 112 -2.18 -12.02 -6.74
CA HIS A 112 -3.55 -12.45 -7.05
C HIS A 112 -3.93 -12.09 -8.49
N ALA A 113 -3.60 -10.89 -8.96
CA ALA A 113 -3.81 -10.52 -10.36
C ALA A 113 -3.03 -11.43 -11.31
N ALA A 114 -1.79 -11.76 -10.96
CA ALA A 114 -0.96 -12.66 -11.74
C ALA A 114 -1.54 -14.09 -11.80
N ALA A 115 -2.04 -14.62 -10.69
CA ALA A 115 -2.72 -15.91 -10.63
C ALA A 115 -3.98 -15.95 -11.50
N LEU A 116 -4.87 -14.95 -11.31
CA LEU A 116 -6.14 -14.84 -12.06
C LEU A 116 -5.92 -14.69 -13.58
N ARG A 117 -4.82 -14.06 -13.98
CA ARG A 117 -4.48 -13.82 -15.37
C ARG A 117 -3.46 -14.83 -15.93
N GLU A 118 -3.07 -15.82 -15.13
CA GLU A 118 -2.07 -16.84 -15.51
C GLU A 118 -0.76 -16.20 -16.03
N LEU A 119 -0.33 -15.07 -15.39
CA LEU A 119 0.83 -14.32 -15.85
C LEU A 119 2.15 -15.02 -15.49
N ASP A 120 3.12 -14.92 -16.39
CA ASP A 120 4.50 -15.28 -16.13
C ASP A 120 5.18 -14.13 -15.34
N LEU A 121 5.76 -14.47 -14.19
CA LEU A 121 6.36 -13.49 -13.27
C LEU A 121 7.88 -13.47 -13.45
N GLU A 122 8.44 -12.28 -13.56
CA GLU A 122 9.86 -12.01 -13.32
C GLU A 122 10.01 -11.04 -12.16
N TYR A 123 11.17 -11.05 -11.48
CA TYR A 123 11.40 -10.20 -10.31
C TYR A 123 12.45 -9.15 -10.61
N THR A 124 12.19 -7.91 -10.11
CA THR A 124 13.09 -6.76 -10.29
C THR A 124 14.47 -7.00 -9.71
N GLU A 125 14.57 -7.77 -8.63
CA GLU A 125 15.80 -8.16 -7.94
C GLU A 125 16.75 -8.97 -8.82
N ASN A 126 16.23 -9.65 -9.84
CA ASN A 126 17.01 -10.41 -10.81
C ASN A 126 17.45 -9.59 -12.03
N VAL A 127 17.06 -8.31 -12.12
CA VAL A 127 17.43 -7.44 -13.23
C VAL A 127 18.83 -6.86 -12.98
N PRO A 128 19.85 -7.21 -13.78
CA PRO A 128 21.15 -6.58 -13.66
C PRO A 128 21.08 -5.15 -14.20
N PHE A 129 21.00 -4.17 -13.32
CA PHE A 129 21.11 -2.75 -13.68
C PHE A 129 22.58 -2.36 -13.89
N ASN A 130 23.25 -2.98 -14.87
CA ASN A 130 24.47 -2.40 -15.41
C ASN A 130 24.11 -1.26 -16.35
N LYS A 131 24.95 -0.23 -16.42
CA LYS A 131 24.76 1.03 -17.17
C LYS A 131 24.35 0.88 -18.65
N ASN A 132 24.28 -0.34 -19.17
CA ASN A 132 23.75 -0.68 -20.48
C ASN A 132 22.44 -1.48 -20.29
N LEU A 133 21.34 -0.74 -20.15
CA LEU A 133 19.96 -1.29 -20.10
C LEU A 133 19.55 -2.11 -21.34
N ASP A 134 20.49 -2.33 -22.27
CA ASP A 134 20.20 -2.90 -23.60
C ASP A 134 20.32 -4.42 -23.73
N ASP A 135 20.83 -5.15 -22.73
CA ASP A 135 21.35 -6.51 -23.03
C ASP A 135 20.74 -7.70 -22.26
N SER A 136 19.74 -7.51 -21.43
CA SER A 136 19.07 -8.65 -20.79
C SER A 136 17.77 -9.02 -21.53
N GLY A 137 17.84 -9.93 -22.50
CA GLY A 137 16.63 -10.57 -22.96
C GLY A 137 16.37 -10.66 -24.46
N LYS A 138 17.37 -10.85 -25.29
CA LYS A 138 17.15 -11.15 -26.72
C LYS A 138 16.36 -12.45 -27.00
N ASN A 139 16.06 -13.26 -25.95
CA ASN A 139 15.28 -14.49 -26.04
C ASN A 139 14.07 -14.56 -25.08
N ALA A 140 13.80 -13.53 -24.29
CA ALA A 140 12.59 -13.46 -23.46
C ALA A 140 11.44 -12.87 -24.29
N GLY A 141 10.27 -13.50 -24.27
CA GLY A 141 9.06 -12.98 -24.92
C GLY A 141 8.73 -11.56 -24.48
N PRO A 142 7.70 -10.90 -25.05
CA PRO A 142 7.39 -9.51 -24.80
C PRO A 142 7.05 -9.29 -23.31
N LEU A 143 7.70 -8.31 -22.68
CA LEU A 143 7.32 -7.82 -21.37
C LEU A 143 6.11 -6.89 -21.53
N HIS A 144 5.03 -7.14 -20.78
CA HIS A 144 3.79 -6.38 -20.92
C HIS A 144 3.67 -5.26 -19.88
N ALA A 145 4.07 -5.55 -18.63
CA ALA A 145 4.06 -4.56 -17.56
C ALA A 145 5.24 -4.73 -16.60
N VAL A 146 5.63 -3.62 -16.00
CA VAL A 146 6.49 -3.55 -14.81
C VAL A 146 5.62 -3.03 -13.67
N VAL A 147 5.61 -3.72 -12.52
CA VAL A 147 4.85 -3.31 -11.33
C VAL A 147 5.81 -3.08 -10.19
N ILE A 148 5.86 -1.86 -9.68
CA ILE A 148 6.68 -1.49 -8.53
C ILE A 148 5.83 -0.86 -7.43
N THR A 149 6.25 -1.03 -6.16
CA THR A 149 5.66 -0.37 -5.00
C THR A 149 6.52 0.83 -4.62
N SER A 150 5.96 2.04 -4.65
CA SER A 150 6.61 3.28 -4.24
C SER A 150 5.58 4.29 -3.74
N PRO A 151 5.64 4.71 -2.46
CA PRO A 151 6.65 4.32 -1.47
C PRO A 151 6.46 2.89 -0.97
N THR A 152 7.52 2.32 -0.36
CA THR A 152 7.40 1.08 0.42
C THR A 152 6.56 1.33 1.67
N TYR A 153 6.21 0.27 2.40
CA TYR A 153 5.41 0.41 3.62
C TYR A 153 6.10 1.29 4.66
N GLU A 154 7.43 1.20 4.77
CA GLU A 154 8.27 2.03 5.66
C GLU A 154 8.46 3.46 5.13
N GLY A 155 8.00 3.75 3.92
CA GLY A 155 8.02 5.08 3.33
C GLY A 155 9.19 5.37 2.38
N TYR A 156 10.01 4.38 2.01
CA TYR A 156 11.10 4.59 1.05
C TYR A 156 10.57 4.77 -0.37
N VAL A 157 11.03 5.79 -1.06
CA VAL A 157 10.59 6.18 -2.41
C VAL A 157 11.60 5.69 -3.44
N ARG A 158 11.14 4.89 -4.41
CA ARG A 158 11.98 4.36 -5.50
C ARG A 158 12.17 5.40 -6.59
N ASP A 159 13.22 5.24 -7.40
CA ASP A 159 13.41 6.03 -8.62
C ASP A 159 12.42 5.58 -9.71
N VAL A 160 11.20 6.14 -9.64
CA VAL A 160 10.14 5.83 -10.62
C VAL A 160 10.54 6.21 -12.05
N ARG A 161 11.37 7.27 -12.23
CA ARG A 161 11.81 7.70 -13.57
C ARG A 161 12.70 6.66 -14.23
N MET A 162 13.60 6.06 -13.45
CA MET A 162 14.45 4.96 -13.91
C MET A 162 13.60 3.76 -14.34
N TRP A 163 12.60 3.38 -13.54
CA TRP A 163 11.70 2.27 -13.87
C TRP A 163 10.80 2.57 -15.07
N ALA A 164 10.35 3.82 -15.24
CA ALA A 164 9.59 4.25 -16.42
C ALA A 164 10.44 4.09 -17.70
N GLU A 165 11.68 4.57 -17.67
CA GLU A 165 12.60 4.42 -18.79
C GLU A 165 12.85 2.93 -19.13
N TYR A 166 13.07 2.09 -18.11
CA TYR A 166 13.24 0.65 -18.27
C TYR A 166 12.03 -0.01 -18.93
N ALA A 167 10.82 0.25 -18.44
CA ALA A 167 9.58 -0.30 -18.96
C ALA A 167 9.33 0.15 -20.42
N HIS A 168 9.44 1.46 -20.67
CA HIS A 168 9.13 2.04 -21.96
C HIS A 168 10.10 1.61 -23.07
N LYS A 169 11.39 1.42 -22.77
CA LYS A 169 12.38 0.85 -23.72
C LYS A 169 12.01 -0.56 -24.17
N ARG A 170 11.23 -1.30 -23.36
CA ARG A 170 10.75 -2.66 -23.66
C ARG A 170 9.33 -2.71 -24.18
N GLY A 171 8.72 -1.54 -24.42
CA GLY A 171 7.31 -1.44 -24.82
C GLY A 171 6.31 -1.82 -23.73
N ALA A 172 6.78 -2.01 -22.49
CA ALA A 172 5.97 -2.34 -21.33
C ALA A 172 5.30 -1.14 -20.70
N VAL A 173 4.21 -1.38 -19.96
CA VAL A 173 3.50 -0.41 -19.12
C VAL A 173 4.15 -0.36 -17.74
N LEU A 174 4.42 0.83 -17.19
CA LEU A 174 4.81 0.97 -15.79
C LEU A 174 3.58 1.20 -14.92
N ILE A 175 3.33 0.27 -14.00
CA ILE A 175 2.31 0.36 -12.94
C ILE A 175 3.01 0.64 -11.63
N VAL A 176 2.60 1.69 -10.92
CA VAL A 176 3.13 2.02 -9.60
C VAL A 176 2.03 1.85 -8.55
N ASP A 177 2.25 0.91 -7.64
CA ASP A 177 1.49 0.84 -6.40
C ASP A 177 1.97 1.94 -5.47
N GLU A 178 1.28 3.08 -5.52
CA GLU A 178 1.49 4.26 -4.68
C GLU A 178 0.40 4.34 -3.59
N ALA A 179 -0.07 3.18 -3.08
CA ALA A 179 -1.14 3.13 -2.09
C ALA A 179 -0.85 3.97 -0.83
N HIS A 180 0.41 4.13 -0.46
CA HIS A 180 0.84 4.97 0.66
C HIS A 180 1.27 6.38 0.28
N GLY A 181 1.03 6.83 -0.96
CA GLY A 181 1.49 8.13 -1.47
C GLY A 181 0.37 9.04 -2.00
N ALA A 182 -0.89 8.87 -1.58
CA ALA A 182 -1.99 9.70 -2.08
C ALA A 182 -1.81 11.21 -1.81
N HIS A 183 -1.00 11.60 -0.83
CA HIS A 183 -0.65 12.99 -0.51
C HIS A 183 0.58 13.50 -1.30
N PHE A 184 1.26 12.65 -2.06
CA PHE A 184 2.43 13.06 -2.83
C PHE A 184 2.09 14.12 -3.87
N SER A 185 3.01 15.05 -4.11
CA SER A 185 2.81 16.23 -4.96
C SER A 185 1.72 17.22 -4.50
N MET A 186 1.06 17.01 -3.36
CA MET A 186 0.10 17.98 -2.80
C MET A 186 0.81 19.17 -2.14
N HIS A 187 2.07 18.98 -1.72
CA HIS A 187 2.90 20.05 -1.16
C HIS A 187 4.39 19.75 -1.43
N PRO A 188 5.26 20.77 -1.65
CA PRO A 188 6.69 20.56 -1.96
C PRO A 188 7.52 19.83 -0.90
N PHE A 189 7.05 19.76 0.34
CA PHE A 189 7.70 19.03 1.43
C PHE A 189 7.64 17.51 1.23
N PHE A 190 6.65 17.01 0.51
CA PHE A 190 6.46 15.58 0.26
C PHE A 190 7.07 15.17 -1.09
N PRO A 191 7.37 13.87 -1.26
CA PRO A 191 7.88 13.35 -2.52
C PRO A 191 6.98 13.68 -3.73
N GLU A 192 7.56 13.61 -4.90
CA GLU A 192 6.82 13.73 -6.14
C GLU A 192 6.06 12.42 -6.41
N SER A 193 4.77 12.53 -6.79
CA SER A 193 3.95 11.37 -7.14
C SER A 193 4.47 10.68 -8.40
N ALA A 194 4.33 9.35 -8.44
CA ALA A 194 4.65 8.52 -9.59
C ALA A 194 3.95 9.00 -10.87
N ALA A 195 2.77 9.62 -10.75
CA ALA A 195 2.05 10.23 -11.87
C ALA A 195 2.84 11.35 -12.57
N ARG A 196 3.78 12.00 -11.87
CA ARG A 196 4.66 13.04 -12.44
C ARG A 196 6.05 12.51 -12.80
N CYS A 197 6.32 11.26 -12.46
CA CYS A 197 7.62 10.61 -12.68
C CYS A 197 7.63 9.64 -13.85
N GLY A 198 6.59 9.65 -14.70
CA GLY A 198 6.56 8.85 -15.92
C GLY A 198 5.87 7.49 -15.79
N ALA A 199 5.22 7.18 -14.67
CA ALA A 199 4.35 6.04 -14.56
C ALA A 199 3.19 6.09 -15.56
N ASP A 200 2.72 4.95 -16.03
CA ASP A 200 1.56 4.85 -16.90
C ASP A 200 0.26 4.69 -16.14
N LEU A 201 0.29 3.82 -15.11
CA LEU A 201 -0.82 3.62 -14.18
C LEU A 201 -0.30 3.82 -12.75
N VAL A 202 -1.09 4.52 -11.92
CA VAL A 202 -0.77 4.75 -10.51
C VAL A 202 -1.99 4.43 -9.67
N ILE A 203 -1.79 3.67 -8.60
CA ILE A 203 -2.84 3.31 -7.67
C ILE A 203 -2.57 3.98 -6.31
N GLN A 204 -3.57 4.69 -5.77
CA GLN A 204 -3.45 5.38 -4.48
C GLN A 204 -4.61 5.01 -3.56
N SER A 205 -4.31 4.65 -2.31
CA SER A 205 -5.32 4.55 -1.24
C SER A 205 -5.49 5.89 -0.55
N LEU A 206 -6.63 6.54 -0.71
CA LEU A 206 -6.88 7.82 -0.05
C LEU A 206 -6.89 7.66 1.48
N HIS A 207 -7.55 6.61 1.97
CA HIS A 207 -7.73 6.35 3.39
C HIS A 207 -6.45 6.08 4.19
N LYS A 208 -5.31 5.81 3.53
CA LYS A 208 -4.05 5.54 4.24
C LYS A 208 -3.32 6.81 4.65
N THR A 209 -3.38 7.85 3.82
CA THR A 209 -2.57 9.08 4.04
C THR A 209 -3.37 10.37 3.93
N LEU A 210 -4.65 10.30 3.62
CA LEU A 210 -5.59 11.42 3.55
C LEU A 210 -6.87 11.10 4.34
N PRO A 211 -7.65 12.12 4.78
CA PRO A 211 -8.82 11.92 5.61
C PRO A 211 -10.04 11.39 4.82
N ALA A 212 -9.96 10.15 4.39
CA ALA A 212 -11.04 9.44 3.72
C ALA A 212 -11.37 8.14 4.44
N LEU A 213 -12.58 7.61 4.21
CA LEU A 213 -13.01 6.34 4.80
C LEU A 213 -12.21 5.17 4.24
N THR A 214 -11.95 4.17 5.07
CA THR A 214 -11.29 2.92 4.67
C THR A 214 -11.96 2.35 3.41
N GLN A 215 -11.17 1.71 2.55
CA GLN A 215 -11.59 1.11 1.27
C GLN A 215 -11.65 2.10 0.08
N THR A 216 -11.43 3.41 0.31
CA THR A 216 -11.39 4.41 -0.77
C THR A 216 -10.04 4.42 -1.48
N ALA A 217 -10.05 4.35 -2.82
CA ALA A 217 -8.85 4.40 -3.63
C ALA A 217 -9.08 5.07 -4.99
N LEU A 218 -7.98 5.42 -5.65
CA LEU A 218 -7.94 5.95 -7.00
C LEU A 218 -7.06 5.06 -7.89
N LEU A 219 -7.51 4.86 -9.13
CA LEU A 219 -6.69 4.34 -10.23
C LEU A 219 -6.50 5.46 -11.26
N HIS A 220 -5.27 5.89 -11.44
CA HIS A 220 -4.89 6.92 -12.40
C HIS A 220 -4.37 6.28 -13.68
N ASN A 221 -4.96 6.64 -14.82
CA ASN A 221 -4.40 6.43 -16.14
C ASN A 221 -3.65 7.72 -16.54
N VAL A 222 -2.33 7.69 -16.40
CA VAL A 222 -1.49 8.88 -16.54
C VAL A 222 -1.18 9.16 -18.00
N SER A 223 -0.58 8.17 -18.68
CA SER A 223 -0.06 8.34 -20.06
C SER A 223 -1.10 8.03 -21.13
N GLY A 224 -2.09 7.20 -20.82
CA GLY A 224 -3.03 6.66 -21.80
C GLY A 224 -2.45 5.54 -22.68
N ARG A 225 -1.32 4.93 -22.29
CA ARG A 225 -0.80 3.71 -22.93
C ARG A 225 -1.73 2.53 -22.76
N VAL A 226 -2.48 2.50 -21.66
CA VAL A 226 -3.59 1.56 -21.45
C VAL A 226 -4.88 2.23 -21.84
N ASP A 227 -5.71 1.56 -22.63
CA ASP A 227 -7.01 2.08 -23.05
C ASP A 227 -7.92 2.23 -21.81
N GLY A 228 -8.50 3.43 -21.62
CA GLY A 228 -9.40 3.72 -20.50
C GLY A 228 -10.65 2.82 -20.48
N LYS A 229 -11.18 2.44 -21.64
CA LYS A 229 -12.31 1.48 -21.71
C LYS A 229 -11.92 0.09 -21.22
N ARG A 230 -10.67 -0.32 -21.47
CA ARG A 230 -10.16 -1.58 -20.97
C ARG A 230 -9.96 -1.55 -19.46
N LEU A 231 -9.50 -0.42 -18.91
CA LEU A 231 -9.41 -0.21 -17.46
C LEU A 231 -10.79 -0.27 -16.81
N GLN A 232 -11.78 0.46 -17.37
CA GLN A 232 -13.17 0.43 -16.89
C GLN A 232 -13.73 -0.99 -16.92
N HIS A 233 -13.52 -1.73 -18.00
CA HIS A 233 -13.99 -3.12 -18.12
C HIS A 233 -13.47 -4.01 -16.98
N PHE A 234 -12.19 -3.87 -16.58
CA PHE A 234 -11.65 -4.67 -15.47
C PHE A 234 -12.06 -4.12 -14.10
N LEU A 235 -12.26 -2.81 -13.97
CA LEU A 235 -12.89 -2.25 -12.78
C LEU A 235 -14.31 -2.80 -12.60
N ASP A 236 -15.12 -2.89 -13.66
CA ASP A 236 -16.47 -3.46 -13.61
C ASP A 236 -16.47 -4.93 -13.16
N ILE A 237 -15.40 -5.70 -13.46
CA ILE A 237 -15.26 -7.09 -13.03
C ILE A 237 -14.88 -7.19 -11.55
N TYR A 238 -13.98 -6.31 -11.07
CA TYR A 238 -13.41 -6.42 -9.73
C TYR A 238 -14.07 -5.49 -8.71
N GLU A 239 -14.92 -4.58 -9.15
CA GLU A 239 -15.71 -3.71 -8.29
C GLU A 239 -17.06 -4.35 -7.99
N THR A 240 -17.69 -4.00 -6.87
CA THR A 240 -19.04 -4.41 -6.55
C THR A 240 -20.05 -3.80 -7.52
N SER A 241 -21.10 -4.54 -7.87
CA SER A 241 -22.21 -4.02 -8.69
C SER A 241 -23.08 -2.97 -7.97
N SER A 242 -22.90 -2.80 -6.66
CA SER A 242 -23.60 -1.81 -5.82
C SER A 242 -22.59 -0.97 -5.05
N PRO A 243 -21.83 -0.08 -5.73
CA PRO A 243 -20.78 0.70 -5.11
C PRO A 243 -21.36 1.67 -4.07
N SER A 244 -20.73 1.73 -2.90
CA SER A 244 -21.18 2.58 -1.80
C SER A 244 -21.05 4.06 -2.11
N TYR A 245 -22.15 4.77 -2.12
CA TYR A 245 -22.18 6.23 -2.29
C TYR A 245 -21.52 6.97 -1.11
N LEU A 246 -21.55 6.39 0.09
CA LEU A 246 -20.81 6.94 1.24
C LEU A 246 -19.32 6.93 1.01
N LEU A 247 -18.78 5.85 0.44
CA LEU A 247 -17.35 5.77 0.09
C LEU A 247 -17.01 6.72 -1.05
N MET A 248 -17.83 6.82 -2.10
CA MET A 248 -17.63 7.76 -3.18
C MET A 248 -17.68 9.21 -2.70
N ALA A 249 -18.64 9.56 -1.83
CA ALA A 249 -18.73 10.88 -1.21
C ALA A 249 -17.52 11.17 -0.30
N SER A 250 -16.99 10.16 0.37
CA SER A 250 -15.75 10.29 1.14
C SER A 250 -14.54 10.57 0.25
N ILE A 251 -14.45 9.93 -0.93
CA ILE A 251 -13.42 10.22 -1.94
C ILE A 251 -13.53 11.69 -2.36
N THR A 252 -14.71 12.12 -2.82
CA THR A 252 -14.91 13.47 -3.36
C THR A 252 -14.69 14.54 -2.30
N SER A 253 -15.24 14.36 -1.10
CA SER A 253 -15.04 15.28 0.02
C SER A 253 -13.56 15.44 0.41
N CYS A 254 -12.82 14.34 0.46
CA CYS A 254 -11.39 14.34 0.73
C CYS A 254 -10.61 15.13 -0.34
N LEU A 255 -10.88 14.89 -1.62
CA LEU A 255 -10.20 15.55 -2.73
C LEU A 255 -10.53 17.06 -2.80
N HIS A 256 -11.79 17.43 -2.54
CA HIS A 256 -12.17 18.83 -2.45
C HIS A 256 -11.52 19.53 -1.27
N ALA A 257 -11.49 18.90 -0.09
CA ALA A 257 -10.79 19.44 1.07
C ALA A 257 -9.31 19.66 0.79
N ALA A 258 -8.64 18.70 0.14
CA ALA A 258 -7.24 18.84 -0.26
C ALA A 258 -7.00 19.99 -1.25
N ALA A 259 -7.93 20.20 -2.19
CA ALA A 259 -7.82 21.25 -3.20
C ALA A 259 -8.22 22.64 -2.66
N GLU A 260 -9.31 22.76 -1.88
CA GLU A 260 -9.87 24.03 -1.40
C GLU A 260 -9.11 24.62 -0.22
N SER A 261 -8.62 23.76 0.69
CA SER A 261 -7.76 24.20 1.80
C SER A 261 -6.39 24.65 1.29
N GLY A 262 -6.09 24.40 0.01
CA GLY A 262 -4.87 24.81 -0.66
C GLY A 262 -3.62 24.38 0.08
N SER A 263 -2.60 25.24 0.11
CA SER A 263 -1.37 24.97 0.85
C SER A 263 -1.58 24.90 2.37
N ALA A 264 -2.56 25.62 2.95
CA ALA A 264 -2.69 25.78 4.40
C ALA A 264 -2.82 24.45 5.16
N PHE A 265 -3.59 23.49 4.64
CA PHE A 265 -3.77 22.17 5.24
C PHE A 265 -2.47 21.35 5.23
N PHE A 266 -1.78 21.37 4.10
CA PHE A 266 -0.50 20.68 3.96
C PHE A 266 0.67 21.49 4.54
N ASP A 267 0.62 22.83 4.55
CA ASP A 267 1.60 23.70 5.20
C ASP A 267 1.65 23.41 6.71
N ALA A 268 0.47 23.32 7.38
CA ALA A 268 0.38 22.99 8.79
C ALA A 268 0.95 21.58 9.07
N TYR A 269 0.62 20.61 8.25
CA TYR A 269 1.14 19.25 8.36
C TYR A 269 2.66 19.20 8.17
N ALA A 270 3.19 19.84 7.12
CA ALA A 270 4.62 19.92 6.85
C ALA A 270 5.39 20.62 7.98
N ALA A 271 4.83 21.74 8.52
CA ALA A 271 5.43 22.45 9.65
C ALA A 271 5.48 21.58 10.92
N ARG A 272 4.40 20.83 11.19
CA ARG A 272 4.31 19.90 12.32
C ARG A 272 5.34 18.78 12.22
N LEU A 273 5.45 18.16 11.03
CA LEU A 273 6.45 17.12 10.79
C LEU A 273 7.86 17.66 10.94
N LYS A 274 8.17 18.82 10.34
CA LYS A 274 9.50 19.44 10.46
C LYS A 274 9.86 19.69 11.91
N SER A 275 8.97 20.33 12.67
CA SER A 275 9.20 20.58 14.11
C SER A 275 9.37 19.27 14.89
N PHE A 276 8.66 18.21 14.52
CA PHE A 276 8.82 16.89 15.15
C PHE A 276 10.21 16.31 14.89
N TYR A 277 10.66 16.29 13.65
CA TYR A 277 12.00 15.81 13.30
C TYR A 277 13.09 16.61 14.00
N ASP A 278 13.01 17.94 13.97
CA ASP A 278 14.00 18.82 14.61
C ASP A 278 14.12 18.52 16.12
N VAL A 279 12.99 18.41 16.83
CA VAL A 279 12.99 18.09 18.27
C VAL A 279 13.49 16.67 18.55
N MET A 280 13.12 15.68 17.73
CA MET A 280 13.56 14.30 17.98
C MET A 280 15.06 14.14 17.71
N GLU A 281 15.63 14.81 16.72
CA GLU A 281 17.06 14.83 16.45
C GLU A 281 17.85 15.38 17.65
N GLU A 282 17.35 16.43 18.29
CA GLU A 282 18.00 17.03 19.47
C GLU A 282 17.84 16.21 20.76
N GLN A 283 16.69 15.55 20.96
CA GLN A 283 16.32 14.96 22.24
C GLN A 283 16.64 13.48 22.37
N LEU A 284 16.61 12.72 21.27
CA LEU A 284 16.84 11.28 21.28
C LEU A 284 18.32 10.96 21.27
N GLN A 285 18.74 10.00 22.11
CA GLN A 285 20.14 9.53 22.22
C GLN A 285 20.27 8.03 22.06
N CYS A 286 19.21 7.27 22.36
CA CYS A 286 19.15 5.82 22.25
C CYS A 286 18.24 5.39 21.09
N LEU A 287 17.06 5.96 21.02
CA LEU A 287 16.15 5.78 19.89
C LEU A 287 16.67 6.60 18.70
N TYR A 288 16.40 6.14 17.49
CA TYR A 288 16.80 6.82 16.27
C TYR A 288 15.61 6.98 15.32
N LEU A 289 15.18 8.23 15.11
CA LEU A 289 14.18 8.56 14.09
C LEU A 289 14.89 8.66 12.73
N VAL A 290 14.52 7.77 11.79
CA VAL A 290 15.14 7.77 10.46
C VAL A 290 14.77 9.06 9.71
N PRO A 291 15.77 9.84 9.20
CA PRO A 291 15.51 11.12 8.55
C PRO A 291 14.64 10.99 7.31
N ALA A 292 13.82 11.99 7.05
CA ALA A 292 12.98 12.07 5.84
C ALA A 292 13.80 12.13 4.54
N GLY A 293 14.97 12.76 4.57
CA GLY A 293 15.86 12.89 3.40
C GLY A 293 16.75 11.67 3.13
N PHE A 294 16.53 10.55 3.84
CA PHE A 294 17.33 9.35 3.64
C PHE A 294 17.20 8.83 2.20
N ALA A 295 18.35 8.65 1.54
CA ALA A 295 18.46 7.97 0.24
C ALA A 295 19.34 6.72 0.42
N GLY A 296 19.01 5.65 -0.27
CA GLY A 296 19.72 4.37 -0.12
C GLY A 296 19.20 3.33 -1.13
N GLY A 297 19.22 2.07 -0.75
CA GLY A 297 18.80 0.97 -1.60
C GLY A 297 19.94 0.37 -2.44
N ALA A 298 19.63 -0.66 -3.22
CA ALA A 298 20.60 -1.28 -4.12
C ALA A 298 20.86 -0.40 -5.35
N PRO A 299 22.04 -0.44 -5.95
CA PRO A 299 22.29 0.27 -7.22
C PRO A 299 21.33 -0.10 -8.34
N SER A 300 20.75 -1.29 -8.28
CA SER A 300 19.74 -1.80 -9.21
C SER A 300 18.31 -1.31 -8.91
N ASP A 301 18.06 -0.81 -7.70
CA ASP A 301 16.76 -0.32 -7.27
C ASP A 301 16.96 0.74 -6.17
N PRO A 302 17.41 1.94 -6.54
CA PRO A 302 17.77 2.98 -5.58
C PRO A 302 16.54 3.62 -4.96
N PHE A 303 16.61 3.89 -3.66
CA PHE A 303 15.71 4.80 -2.98
C PHE A 303 16.26 6.23 -3.09
N ILE A 304 15.40 7.14 -3.55
CA ILE A 304 15.76 8.56 -3.75
C ILE A 304 15.31 9.46 -2.60
N GLY A 305 14.65 8.89 -1.59
CA GLY A 305 14.18 9.59 -0.40
C GLY A 305 13.17 8.76 0.40
N ARG A 306 12.54 9.42 1.36
CA ARG A 306 11.47 8.83 2.19
C ARG A 306 10.30 9.80 2.32
N ASP A 307 9.11 9.22 2.52
CA ASP A 307 7.93 9.96 2.96
C ASP A 307 8.13 10.47 4.40
N PRO A 308 8.17 11.78 4.63
CA PRO A 308 8.31 12.34 5.97
C PRO A 308 7.12 12.04 6.89
N GLY A 309 5.96 11.69 6.35
CA GLY A 309 4.78 11.27 7.10
C GLY A 309 4.87 9.87 7.71
N LYS A 310 5.88 9.09 7.29
CA LYS A 310 6.18 7.76 7.81
C LYS A 310 7.28 7.86 8.87
N LEU A 311 6.91 7.94 10.16
CA LEU A 311 7.85 8.06 11.25
C LEU A 311 8.41 6.67 11.60
N LEU A 312 9.62 6.38 11.14
CA LEU A 312 10.32 5.12 11.39
C LEU A 312 11.29 5.31 12.56
N VAL A 313 10.94 4.78 13.73
CA VAL A 313 11.72 4.89 14.96
C VAL A 313 12.45 3.59 15.21
N ARG A 314 13.78 3.61 15.16
CA ARG A 314 14.64 2.44 15.44
C ARG A 314 15.02 2.36 16.89
N THR A 315 15.25 1.12 17.34
CA THR A 315 15.64 0.79 18.72
C THR A 315 17.09 0.30 18.77
N PRO A 316 17.81 0.62 19.85
CA PRO A 316 19.14 0.04 20.11
C PRO A 316 18.97 -1.38 20.70
N LEU A 317 19.88 -2.29 20.40
CA LEU A 317 19.94 -3.58 21.10
C LEU A 317 20.27 -3.38 22.60
N PRO A 318 19.65 -4.13 23.53
CA PRO A 318 18.75 -5.26 23.29
C PRO A 318 17.26 -4.89 23.15
N CYS A 319 16.90 -3.60 23.14
CA CYS A 319 15.53 -3.16 22.92
C CYS A 319 15.06 -3.56 21.52
N THR A 320 13.91 -4.22 21.42
CA THR A 320 13.32 -4.62 20.14
C THR A 320 12.22 -3.67 19.70
N GLY A 321 11.87 -3.70 18.41
CA GLY A 321 10.70 -2.97 17.93
C GLY A 321 9.42 -3.41 18.62
N THR A 322 9.30 -4.70 19.01
CA THR A 322 8.16 -5.19 19.82
C THR A 322 8.11 -4.49 21.17
N THR A 323 9.25 -4.38 21.88
CA THR A 323 9.31 -3.68 23.17
C THR A 323 8.90 -2.21 23.06
N LEU A 324 9.40 -1.50 22.04
CA LEU A 324 9.02 -0.10 21.81
C LEU A 324 7.53 0.03 21.47
N TYR A 325 7.00 -0.85 20.62
CA TYR A 325 5.59 -0.85 20.23
C TYR A 325 4.66 -1.06 21.43
N GLU A 326 4.98 -2.05 22.28
CA GLU A 326 4.20 -2.36 23.48
C GLU A 326 4.24 -1.21 24.48
N ARG A 327 5.40 -0.60 24.71
CA ARG A 327 5.51 0.58 25.56
C ARG A 327 4.69 1.75 25.04
N LEU A 328 4.77 2.09 23.75
CA LEU A 328 3.96 3.15 23.13
C LEU A 328 2.46 2.87 23.30
N ARG A 329 2.02 1.64 23.02
CA ARG A 329 0.61 1.24 23.11
C ARG A 329 0.09 1.23 24.55
N ASP A 330 0.81 0.57 25.47
CA ASP A 330 0.28 0.22 26.79
C ASP A 330 0.54 1.30 27.84
N GLU A 331 1.73 1.95 27.81
CA GLU A 331 2.09 3.00 28.77
C GLU A 331 1.56 4.37 28.34
N PHE A 332 1.61 4.66 27.01
CA PHE A 332 1.29 6.00 26.48
C PHE A 332 0.00 6.06 25.68
N GLN A 333 -0.66 4.94 25.41
CA GLN A 333 -1.89 4.84 24.60
C GLN A 333 -1.67 5.40 23.17
N LEU A 334 -0.53 5.07 22.57
CA LEU A 334 -0.10 5.46 21.22
C LEU A 334 0.22 4.22 20.38
N PRO A 335 -0.79 3.45 19.94
CA PRO A 335 -0.56 2.29 19.08
C PRO A 335 0.07 2.73 17.75
N GLY A 336 1.16 2.07 17.36
CA GLY A 336 1.82 2.28 16.07
C GLY A 336 1.14 1.48 14.94
N GLU A 337 1.54 1.74 13.72
CA GLU A 337 1.06 1.01 12.53
C GLU A 337 1.66 -0.38 12.44
N MET A 338 2.97 -0.48 12.60
CA MET A 338 3.71 -1.72 12.43
C MET A 338 4.93 -1.75 13.35
N LYS A 339 5.30 -2.94 13.79
CA LYS A 339 6.57 -3.21 14.45
C LYS A 339 7.44 -4.12 13.59
N GLY A 340 8.71 -3.75 13.47
CA GLY A 340 9.75 -4.60 12.90
C GLY A 340 10.65 -5.20 14.00
N PRO A 341 11.72 -5.92 13.63
CA PRO A 341 12.64 -6.49 14.60
C PRO A 341 13.30 -5.43 15.51
N ASP A 342 13.67 -4.30 14.93
CA ASP A 342 14.43 -3.21 15.56
C ASP A 342 13.80 -1.83 15.32
N TYR A 343 12.50 -1.77 14.96
CA TYR A 343 11.82 -0.50 14.70
C TYR A 343 10.32 -0.56 14.97
N VAL A 344 9.74 0.62 15.12
CA VAL A 344 8.30 0.86 15.04
C VAL A 344 8.04 1.87 13.93
N LEU A 345 7.02 1.58 13.11
CA LEU A 345 6.49 2.51 12.12
C LEU A 345 5.23 3.17 12.67
N LEU A 346 5.20 4.49 12.63
CA LEU A 346 4.03 5.31 12.95
C LEU A 346 3.62 6.04 11.66
N MET A 347 2.35 6.00 11.33
CA MET A 347 1.79 6.71 10.18
C MET A 347 1.14 8.00 10.63
N THR A 348 1.41 9.07 9.89
CA THR A 348 0.78 10.36 10.10
C THR A 348 0.05 10.84 8.86
N SER A 349 -0.83 11.81 9.02
CA SER A 349 -1.63 12.40 7.96
C SER A 349 -1.85 13.89 8.22
N PRO A 350 -2.34 14.66 7.25
CA PRO A 350 -2.74 16.05 7.48
C PRO A 350 -3.83 16.23 8.55
N ALA A 351 -4.57 15.16 8.87
CA ALA A 351 -5.63 15.20 9.88
C ALA A 351 -5.13 15.06 11.33
N ASP A 352 -3.84 14.77 11.54
CA ASP A 352 -3.26 14.72 12.88
C ASP A 352 -3.26 16.10 13.56
N THR A 353 -3.38 16.07 14.88
CA THR A 353 -3.43 17.28 15.73
C THR A 353 -2.08 17.58 16.37
N ASP A 354 -1.89 18.83 16.81
CA ASP A 354 -0.72 19.22 17.60
C ASP A 354 -0.64 18.41 18.90
N GLU A 355 -1.78 18.16 19.55
CA GLU A 355 -1.86 17.33 20.76
C GLU A 355 -1.31 15.91 20.51
N GLY A 356 -1.69 15.27 19.38
CA GLY A 356 -1.19 13.95 19.02
C GLY A 356 0.34 13.91 18.89
N PHE A 357 0.91 14.90 18.22
CA PHE A 357 2.35 15.04 18.07
C PHE A 357 3.07 15.34 19.38
N GLU A 358 2.53 16.21 20.24
CA GLU A 358 3.11 16.49 21.56
C GLU A 358 3.10 15.26 22.47
N ARG A 359 2.02 14.47 22.45
CA ARG A 359 1.96 13.19 23.18
C ARG A 359 3.03 12.22 22.69
N LEU A 360 3.20 12.11 21.37
CA LEU A 360 4.21 11.22 20.77
C LEU A 360 5.64 11.67 21.12
N LYS A 361 5.94 12.97 21.05
CA LYS A 361 7.23 13.54 21.49
C LYS A 361 7.52 13.18 22.94
N ALA A 362 6.57 13.45 23.83
CA ALA A 362 6.74 13.16 25.26
C ALA A 362 6.98 11.68 25.53
N ALA A 363 6.26 10.79 24.84
CA ALA A 363 6.41 9.35 24.98
C ALA A 363 7.81 8.87 24.51
N LEU A 364 8.24 9.28 23.31
CA LEU A 364 9.57 8.89 22.78
C LEU A 364 10.71 9.39 23.65
N ILE A 365 10.65 10.65 24.14
CA ILE A 365 11.66 11.21 25.04
C ILE A 365 11.68 10.47 26.38
N ALA A 366 10.52 10.10 26.93
CA ALA A 366 10.45 9.36 28.19
C ALA A 366 11.05 7.95 28.03
N ILE A 367 10.68 7.23 26.96
CA ILE A 367 11.23 5.91 26.65
C ILE A 367 12.76 5.98 26.43
N ASP A 368 13.23 6.95 25.66
CA ASP A 368 14.64 7.16 25.38
C ASP A 368 15.45 7.42 26.68
N ARG A 369 14.91 8.22 27.60
CA ARG A 369 15.51 8.48 28.91
C ARG A 369 15.63 7.19 29.74
N ASP A 370 14.60 6.34 29.74
CA ASP A 370 14.63 5.07 30.46
C ASP A 370 15.67 4.13 29.87
N LEU A 371 15.75 4.00 28.54
CA LEU A 371 16.78 3.21 27.85
C LEU A 371 18.20 3.68 28.19
N ARG A 372 18.40 4.99 28.37
CA ARG A 372 19.68 5.56 28.84
C ARG A 372 20.01 5.10 30.25
N SER A 373 19.04 5.12 31.16
CA SER A 373 19.25 4.71 32.55
C SER A 373 19.60 3.23 32.69
N GLU A 374 19.09 2.39 31.78
CA GLU A 374 19.36 0.96 31.68
C GLU A 374 20.71 0.65 30.98
N LYS A 375 21.45 1.66 30.52
CA LYS A 375 22.70 1.55 29.76
C LYS A 375 22.55 0.80 28.43
N TRP A 376 21.38 0.84 27.84
CA TRP A 376 21.08 0.21 26.56
C TRP A 376 21.48 1.05 25.35
N CYS A 377 21.98 2.26 25.57
CA CYS A 377 22.51 3.12 24.52
C CYS A 377 23.88 2.64 24.03
N ARG A 378 23.92 1.55 23.33
CA ARG A 378 25.02 1.29 22.38
C ARG A 378 24.50 1.76 21.04
N HIS A 379 25.12 2.79 20.49
CA HIS A 379 24.79 3.48 19.25
C HIS A 379 23.79 2.71 18.39
N ALA A 380 22.57 3.20 18.27
CA ALA A 380 21.66 2.77 17.21
C ALA A 380 22.42 3.06 15.92
N GLY A 381 23.07 2.04 15.40
CA GLY A 381 24.19 2.20 14.48
C GLY A 381 23.79 2.99 13.26
N THR A 382 24.64 3.91 12.93
CA THR A 382 24.94 4.38 11.58
C THR A 382 25.37 3.24 10.64
N ASP A 383 25.09 1.97 11.00
CA ASP A 383 25.35 0.84 10.13
C ASP A 383 24.36 0.92 8.95
N GLU A 384 24.87 1.50 7.87
CA GLU A 384 24.22 1.62 6.54
C GLU A 384 23.73 0.29 5.95
N LYS A 385 23.88 -0.82 6.67
CA LYS A 385 23.49 -2.16 6.21
C LYS A 385 22.07 -2.61 6.57
N HIS A 386 21.29 -1.78 7.27
CA HIS A 386 19.88 -2.09 7.46
C HIS A 386 19.10 -1.65 6.23
N THR A 387 19.15 -2.50 5.20
CA THR A 387 18.31 -2.36 4.00
C THR A 387 16.84 -2.40 4.42
N ALA A 388 16.10 -1.43 3.94
CA ALA A 388 14.67 -1.26 4.19
C ALA A 388 13.82 -2.43 3.68
N ASP A 389 14.34 -3.20 2.75
CA ASP A 389 13.67 -4.38 2.24
C ASP A 389 14.28 -5.64 2.85
N VAL A 390 13.47 -6.43 3.54
CA VAL A 390 13.81 -7.84 3.75
C VAL A 390 13.82 -8.48 2.36
N ILE A 391 14.99 -8.65 1.77
CA ILE A 391 15.13 -9.35 0.49
C ILE A 391 14.79 -10.81 0.75
N PHE A 392 13.59 -11.20 0.39
CA PHE A 392 13.19 -12.62 0.45
C PHE A 392 13.90 -13.38 -0.67
N PRO A 393 14.50 -14.54 -0.39
CA PRO A 393 15.09 -15.37 -1.41
C PRO A 393 14.07 -15.70 -2.49
N ILE A 394 14.51 -15.61 -3.75
CA ILE A 394 13.69 -16.00 -4.90
C ILE A 394 14.12 -17.41 -5.28
N PRO A 395 13.26 -18.42 -5.12
CA PRO A 395 13.57 -19.78 -5.56
C PRO A 395 13.82 -19.83 -7.08
N PRO A 396 14.83 -20.59 -7.53
CA PRO A 396 15.16 -20.69 -8.95
C PRO A 396 14.07 -21.40 -9.75
N ASP A 397 13.37 -22.35 -9.12
CA ASP A 397 12.38 -23.20 -9.74
C ASP A 397 10.99 -22.94 -9.16
N ARG A 398 10.02 -22.89 -10.05
CA ARG A 398 8.60 -22.79 -9.69
C ARG A 398 7.71 -23.37 -10.79
N ILE A 399 6.54 -23.84 -10.41
CA ILE A 399 5.44 -24.06 -11.36
C ILE A 399 4.61 -22.78 -11.52
N PRO A 400 3.87 -22.62 -12.62
CA PRO A 400 3.03 -21.43 -12.81
C PRO A 400 2.09 -21.20 -11.63
N LEU A 401 2.03 -19.97 -11.14
CA LEU A 401 1.27 -19.57 -9.94
C LEU A 401 -0.21 -19.97 -10.04
N GLY A 402 -0.86 -19.75 -11.20
CA GLY A 402 -2.27 -20.12 -11.42
C GLY A 402 -2.49 -21.63 -11.32
N ALA A 403 -1.56 -22.44 -11.85
CA ALA A 403 -1.65 -23.90 -11.76
C ALA A 403 -1.44 -24.40 -10.32
N ALA A 404 -0.50 -23.79 -9.60
CA ALA A 404 -0.24 -24.14 -8.20
C ALA A 404 -1.42 -23.82 -7.28
N ALA A 405 -2.12 -22.71 -7.52
CA ALA A 405 -3.27 -22.28 -6.75
C ALA A 405 -4.49 -23.22 -6.85
N GLU A 406 -4.54 -24.06 -7.92
CA GLU A 406 -5.60 -25.06 -8.12
C GLU A 406 -5.20 -26.45 -7.54
N GLY A 407 -3.98 -26.59 -7.03
CA GLY A 407 -3.44 -27.86 -6.53
C GLY A 407 -4.00 -28.24 -5.16
N SER A 408 -4.00 -29.55 -4.86
CA SER A 408 -4.33 -30.02 -3.52
C SER A 408 -3.19 -29.73 -2.55
N VAL A 409 -3.51 -29.28 -1.35
CA VAL A 409 -2.57 -28.80 -0.35
C VAL A 409 -2.58 -29.68 0.90
N GLU A 410 -1.41 -30.09 1.37
CA GLU A 410 -1.20 -30.66 2.69
C GLU A 410 -0.30 -29.77 3.56
N TYR A 411 -0.38 -29.91 4.88
CA TYR A 411 0.47 -29.19 5.82
C TYR A 411 1.56 -30.08 6.36
N VAL A 412 2.82 -29.71 6.14
CA VAL A 412 3.99 -30.45 6.65
C VAL A 412 4.78 -29.60 7.63
N PRO A 413 5.50 -30.22 8.61
CA PRO A 413 6.42 -29.47 9.46
C PRO A 413 7.42 -28.66 8.62
N LEU A 414 7.74 -27.44 9.05
CA LEU A 414 8.65 -26.55 8.34
C LEU A 414 9.99 -27.23 7.99
N TYR A 415 10.52 -28.04 8.90
CA TYR A 415 11.79 -28.77 8.71
C TYR A 415 11.71 -29.95 7.71
N GLU A 416 10.51 -30.37 7.32
CA GLU A 416 10.28 -31.42 6.30
C GLU A 416 9.91 -30.85 4.93
N ALA A 417 9.81 -29.53 4.82
CA ALA A 417 9.35 -28.88 3.60
C ALA A 417 10.44 -28.66 2.55
N GLU A 418 11.72 -28.89 2.87
CA GLU A 418 12.83 -28.70 1.92
C GLU A 418 12.62 -29.54 0.65
N GLY A 419 12.71 -28.87 -0.51
CA GLY A 419 12.48 -29.46 -1.82
C GLY A 419 11.03 -29.70 -2.21
N ARG A 420 10.07 -29.48 -1.30
CA ARG A 420 8.62 -29.51 -1.62
C ARG A 420 8.21 -28.22 -2.33
N THR A 421 7.13 -28.29 -3.07
CA THR A 421 6.54 -27.12 -3.72
C THR A 421 5.47 -26.50 -2.83
N ALA A 422 5.53 -25.19 -2.59
CA ALA A 422 4.56 -24.46 -1.82
C ALA A 422 3.15 -24.56 -2.45
N GLY A 423 2.14 -24.83 -1.62
CA GLY A 423 0.76 -24.98 -2.05
C GLY A 423 -0.12 -23.76 -1.77
N ASP A 424 0.36 -22.86 -0.91
CA ASP A 424 -0.35 -21.63 -0.55
C ASP A 424 0.65 -20.54 -0.17
N TYR A 425 0.16 -19.34 0.03
CA TYR A 425 0.97 -18.19 0.44
C TYR A 425 1.39 -18.27 1.90
N LEU A 426 2.64 -17.86 2.17
CA LEU A 426 3.07 -17.44 3.51
C LEU A 426 3.33 -15.94 3.45
N ILE A 427 2.64 -15.16 4.28
CA ILE A 427 2.60 -13.70 4.18
C ILE A 427 3.02 -13.07 5.50
N VAL A 428 3.99 -12.15 5.47
CA VAL A 428 4.26 -11.27 6.62
C VAL A 428 3.15 -10.23 6.70
N TYR A 429 2.52 -10.12 7.85
CA TYR A 429 1.42 -9.18 8.09
C TYR A 429 1.65 -8.32 9.34
N PRO A 430 1.63 -6.98 9.23
CA PRO A 430 1.78 -6.21 8.00
C PRO A 430 3.17 -6.37 7.39
N PRO A 431 3.40 -6.08 6.10
CA PRO A 431 2.62 -5.28 5.16
C PRO A 431 1.85 -6.07 4.06
N ASP A 432 1.44 -7.31 4.27
CA ASP A 432 0.82 -8.20 3.25
C ASP A 432 1.77 -8.56 2.09
N CYS A 433 3.06 -8.72 2.40
CA CYS A 433 4.06 -9.16 1.43
C CYS A 433 4.32 -10.67 1.55
N PRO A 434 4.25 -11.45 0.45
CA PRO A 434 4.49 -12.87 0.50
C PRO A 434 5.97 -13.21 0.71
N LEU A 435 6.26 -14.06 1.70
CA LEU A 435 7.55 -14.76 1.87
C LEU A 435 7.70 -15.86 0.85
N ILE A 436 6.63 -16.59 0.63
CA ILE A 436 6.53 -17.66 -0.36
C ILE A 436 5.18 -17.57 -1.06
N ILE A 437 5.15 -17.94 -2.32
CA ILE A 437 3.92 -18.00 -3.12
C ILE A 437 3.67 -19.44 -3.59
N PRO A 438 2.42 -19.81 -3.91
CA PRO A 438 2.12 -21.11 -4.49
C PRO A 438 2.99 -21.38 -5.71
N GLY A 439 3.51 -22.61 -5.81
CA GLY A 439 4.35 -23.05 -6.92
C GLY A 439 5.84 -22.88 -6.73
N GLU A 440 6.31 -22.14 -5.74
CA GLU A 440 7.73 -21.99 -5.43
C GLU A 440 8.27 -23.22 -4.70
N VAL A 441 9.50 -23.61 -5.03
CA VAL A 441 10.20 -24.68 -4.31
C VAL A 441 10.72 -24.16 -2.98
N CYS A 442 10.41 -24.85 -1.90
CA CYS A 442 10.89 -24.55 -0.56
C CYS A 442 12.39 -24.83 -0.43
N THR A 443 13.23 -23.86 -0.73
CA THR A 443 14.68 -23.97 -0.58
C THR A 443 15.11 -23.84 0.87
N LYS A 444 16.26 -24.43 1.20
CA LYS A 444 16.84 -24.31 2.55
C LYS A 444 17.02 -22.86 2.99
N GLU A 445 17.41 -21.97 2.08
CA GLU A 445 17.58 -20.55 2.34
C GLU A 445 16.25 -19.87 2.68
N LEU A 446 15.18 -20.19 1.94
CA LEU A 446 13.85 -19.66 2.16
C LEU A 446 13.28 -20.15 3.51
N LEU A 447 13.43 -21.44 3.83
CA LEU A 447 12.98 -22.01 5.11
C LEU A 447 13.73 -21.40 6.29
N ARG A 448 15.04 -21.13 6.13
CA ARG A 448 15.82 -20.40 7.15
C ARG A 448 15.27 -18.98 7.32
N CYS A 449 15.01 -18.26 6.26
CA CYS A 449 14.41 -16.91 6.32
C CYS A 449 13.07 -16.94 7.08
N ILE A 450 12.19 -17.91 6.81
CA ILE A 450 10.91 -18.06 7.53
C ILE A 450 11.17 -18.30 9.02
N THR A 451 12.11 -19.20 9.37
CA THR A 451 12.48 -19.49 10.76
C THR A 451 12.97 -18.23 11.47
N GLU A 452 13.87 -17.46 10.85
CA GLU A 452 14.38 -16.20 11.41
C GLU A 452 13.27 -15.17 11.67
N GLN A 453 12.27 -15.09 10.77
CA GLN A 453 11.11 -14.20 10.98
C GLN A 453 10.24 -14.67 12.16
N LEU A 454 10.05 -15.97 12.30
CA LEU A 454 9.31 -16.54 13.44
C LEU A 454 10.05 -16.30 14.78
N GLU A 455 11.37 -16.47 14.82
CA GLU A 455 12.20 -16.17 15.99
C GLU A 455 12.13 -14.69 16.39
N LYS A 456 11.96 -13.79 15.42
CA LYS A 456 11.72 -12.36 15.63
C LYS A 456 10.27 -12.02 15.99
N HIS A 457 9.45 -13.02 16.24
CA HIS A 457 8.02 -12.87 16.57
C HIS A 457 7.20 -12.09 15.52
N MET A 458 7.60 -12.20 14.24
CA MET A 458 6.82 -11.63 13.15
C MET A 458 5.56 -12.47 12.93
N ASN A 459 4.45 -11.80 12.63
CA ASN A 459 3.20 -12.48 12.29
C ASN A 459 3.25 -12.97 10.84
N ILE A 460 3.21 -14.29 10.64
CA ILE A 460 3.21 -14.91 9.31
C ILE A 460 1.90 -15.65 9.11
N LEU A 461 1.05 -15.12 8.24
CA LEU A 461 -0.18 -15.79 7.84
C LEU A 461 0.14 -17.00 6.97
N GLY A 462 -0.69 -18.05 7.04
CA GLY A 462 -0.52 -19.30 6.32
C GLY A 462 0.22 -20.40 7.12
N ILE A 463 0.94 -20.04 8.19
CA ILE A 463 1.56 -21.00 9.10
C ILE A 463 0.54 -21.52 10.11
N ARG A 464 0.56 -22.83 10.36
CA ARG A 464 -0.19 -23.48 11.44
C ARG A 464 0.75 -23.97 12.53
N MET A 465 0.51 -23.57 13.77
CA MET A 465 1.29 -24.06 14.92
C MET A 465 0.66 -25.33 15.50
N GLN A 466 1.41 -26.43 15.59
CA GLN A 466 0.99 -27.67 16.26
C GLN A 466 2.08 -28.10 17.25
N ASN A 467 1.76 -28.16 18.53
CA ASN A 467 2.71 -28.49 19.61
C ASN A 467 4.03 -27.68 19.52
N SER A 468 3.91 -26.37 19.27
CA SER A 468 5.02 -25.43 19.07
C SER A 468 5.88 -25.69 17.81
N VAL A 469 5.47 -26.56 16.91
CA VAL A 469 6.12 -26.78 15.61
C VAL A 469 5.34 -26.00 14.53
N PRO A 470 6.01 -25.20 13.70
CA PRO A 470 5.37 -24.55 12.57
C PRO A 470 5.16 -25.53 11.40
N PHE A 471 3.95 -25.54 10.85
CA PHE A 471 3.55 -26.29 9.65
C PHE A 471 3.26 -25.32 8.52
N ILE A 472 3.71 -25.64 7.32
CA ILE A 472 3.48 -24.85 6.12
C ILE A 472 2.74 -25.63 5.04
N PRO A 473 1.98 -24.94 4.17
CA PRO A 473 1.23 -25.58 3.10
C PRO A 473 2.15 -25.96 1.92
N VAL A 474 2.09 -27.22 1.47
CA VAL A 474 2.79 -27.70 0.30
C VAL A 474 1.83 -28.45 -0.63
N LEU A 475 2.15 -28.54 -1.91
CA LEU A 475 1.39 -29.34 -2.86
C LEU A 475 1.55 -30.84 -2.56
N CYS A 476 0.43 -31.58 -2.68
CA CYS A 476 0.40 -33.06 -2.49
C CYS A 476 1.23 -33.79 -3.52
#